data_6029307ba5d0db4b883264bbd8af33fc
#
_entry.id   6029307ba5d0db4b883264bbd8af33fc
#
_cell.length_a   1.000
_cell.length_b   1.000
_cell.length_c   1.000
_cell.angle_alpha   90.00
_cell.angle_beta   90.00
_cell.angle_gamma   90.00
#
_symmetry.space_group_name_H-M   'P 1'
#
loop_
_entity.id
_entity.type
_entity.pdbx_description
1 polymer ?
#
loop_
_entity_poly.entity_id
_entity_poly.type
_entity_poly.pdbx_seq_one_letter_code
_entity_poly.pdbx_strand_id
1 'polypeptide(L)'
;MSFYQKLFASKYDSFMKGIEISFFDLRKELIENLEGKILDVGSGTGVNFEHFHASAEVISIEPSKYMIEKAKAKLPSEKSIKLYNLGINDSELEYMIEDNSLDYVICTLVLCTIPDYELALQKIYKWLKPTGKLIILEHIHAEKKHRKIIQNIINPVWKIVGDGCNLNRNTDEMILKIGFKPDKEEYFKRTLRFYSGIFGK
;
A
#
# COMPACT_ATOMS: atom_id res chain seq x y z
N MET A 1 -20.11 3.55 -10.81
CA MET A 1 -18.69 3.92 -10.85
C MET A 1 -18.49 5.18 -11.66
N SER A 2 -17.68 6.10 -11.16
CA SER A 2 -17.62 7.48 -11.63
C SER A 2 -16.73 7.60 -12.89
N PHE A 3 -17.13 8.45 -13.84
CA PHE A 3 -16.31 8.92 -14.97
C PHE A 3 -14.95 9.45 -14.46
N TYR A 4 -14.94 10.06 -13.28
CA TYR A 4 -13.75 10.54 -12.61
C TYR A 4 -12.72 9.43 -12.37
N GLN A 5 -13.11 8.28 -11.84
CA GLN A 5 -12.19 7.15 -11.58
C GLN A 5 -11.51 6.63 -12.85
N LYS A 6 -12.25 6.58 -13.96
CA LYS A 6 -11.67 6.24 -15.27
C LYS A 6 -10.63 7.27 -15.74
N LEU A 7 -10.96 8.55 -15.60
CA LEU A 7 -10.05 9.65 -15.97
C LEU A 7 -8.81 9.64 -15.05
N PHE A 8 -9.00 9.49 -13.73
CA PHE A 8 -7.92 9.39 -12.74
C PHE A 8 -6.97 8.25 -13.11
N ALA A 9 -7.47 7.03 -13.29
CA ALA A 9 -6.66 5.87 -13.69
C ALA A 9 -5.92 6.12 -15.02
N SER A 10 -6.54 6.80 -16.00
CA SER A 10 -5.88 7.09 -17.29
C SER A 10 -4.67 8.00 -17.16
N LYS A 11 -4.68 8.92 -16.20
CA LYS A 11 -3.61 9.92 -15.96
C LYS A 11 -2.66 9.53 -14.83
N TYR A 12 -3.00 8.51 -14.05
CA TYR A 12 -2.30 8.13 -12.83
C TYR A 12 -0.80 7.92 -13.04
N ASP A 13 -0.41 7.08 -14.00
CA ASP A 13 1.01 6.78 -14.24
C ASP A 13 1.80 8.05 -14.62
N SER A 14 1.20 8.96 -15.38
CA SER A 14 1.84 10.23 -15.74
C SER A 14 1.97 11.16 -14.53
N PHE A 15 0.93 11.21 -13.68
CA PHE A 15 0.91 12.02 -12.47
C PHE A 15 1.90 11.49 -11.44
N MET A 16 1.95 10.17 -11.25
CA MET A 16 2.80 9.51 -10.28
C MET A 16 4.25 9.31 -10.75
N LYS A 17 4.54 9.47 -12.04
CA LYS A 17 5.85 9.15 -12.63
C LYS A 17 7.05 9.67 -11.84
N GLY A 18 7.03 10.93 -11.43
CA GLY A 18 8.14 11.52 -10.66
C GLY A 18 8.26 10.93 -9.24
N ILE A 19 7.13 10.58 -8.63
CA ILE A 19 7.07 9.94 -7.30
C ILE A 19 7.59 8.51 -7.42
N GLU A 20 7.11 7.74 -8.39
CA GLU A 20 7.52 6.35 -8.61
C GLU A 20 9.02 6.23 -8.92
N ILE A 21 9.55 7.05 -9.80
CA ILE A 21 11.02 7.11 -10.06
C ILE A 21 11.78 7.37 -8.76
N SER A 22 11.27 8.27 -7.92
CA SER A 22 11.95 8.64 -6.68
C SER A 22 11.91 7.55 -5.61
N PHE A 23 10.98 6.60 -5.70
CA PHE A 23 10.85 5.48 -4.76
C PHE A 23 11.26 4.13 -5.34
N PHE A 24 11.71 4.08 -6.58
CA PHE A 24 12.07 2.85 -7.27
C PHE A 24 13.06 2.00 -6.47
N ASP A 25 14.20 2.58 -6.08
CA ASP A 25 15.24 1.86 -5.34
C ASP A 25 14.76 1.45 -3.94
N LEU A 26 13.99 2.31 -3.26
CA LEU A 26 13.43 1.97 -1.94
C LEU A 26 12.40 0.85 -2.03
N ARG A 27 11.51 0.85 -3.04
CA ARG A 27 10.59 -0.27 -3.28
C ARG A 27 11.35 -1.55 -3.54
N LYS A 28 12.36 -1.48 -4.40
CA LYS A 28 13.23 -2.61 -4.71
C LYS A 28 13.86 -3.17 -3.44
N GLU A 29 14.54 -2.34 -2.64
CA GLU A 29 15.15 -2.74 -1.37
C GLU A 29 14.14 -3.45 -0.43
N LEU A 30 12.94 -2.92 -0.33
CA LEU A 30 11.90 -3.45 0.56
C LEU A 30 11.29 -4.77 0.09
N ILE A 31 11.31 -5.08 -1.22
CA ILE A 31 10.47 -6.13 -1.81
C ILE A 31 11.30 -7.25 -2.46
N GLU A 32 12.46 -6.95 -3.07
CA GLU A 32 13.15 -7.88 -4.00
C GLU A 32 13.58 -9.22 -3.40
N ASN A 33 13.80 -9.27 -2.09
CA ASN A 33 14.25 -10.48 -1.38
C ASN A 33 13.14 -11.18 -0.60
N LEU A 34 11.88 -10.78 -0.79
CA LEU A 34 10.75 -11.39 -0.08
C LEU A 34 10.31 -12.66 -0.80
N GLU A 35 10.28 -13.77 -0.08
CA GLU A 35 9.85 -15.09 -0.56
C GLU A 35 8.64 -15.58 0.24
N GLY A 36 7.96 -16.64 -0.26
CA GLY A 36 6.79 -17.20 0.40
C GLY A 36 5.48 -16.52 0.00
N LYS A 37 4.48 -16.55 0.88
CA LYS A 37 3.13 -16.03 0.61
C LYS A 37 3.03 -14.55 0.94
N ILE A 38 2.76 -13.75 -0.07
CA ILE A 38 2.73 -12.28 0.00
C ILE A 38 1.33 -11.77 -0.35
N LEU A 39 0.81 -10.85 0.46
CA LEU A 39 -0.35 -10.03 0.08
C LEU A 39 0.14 -8.63 -0.30
N ASP A 40 -0.07 -8.23 -1.55
CA ASP A 40 0.20 -6.88 -2.06
C ASP A 40 -1.11 -6.09 -2.06
N VAL A 41 -1.22 -5.13 -1.15
CA VAL A 41 -2.44 -4.35 -0.91
C VAL A 41 -2.44 -3.09 -1.74
N GLY A 42 -3.48 -2.94 -2.60
CA GLY A 42 -3.64 -1.76 -3.44
C GLY A 42 -2.55 -1.66 -4.51
N SER A 43 -2.44 -2.70 -5.34
CA SER A 43 -1.42 -2.76 -6.40
C SER A 43 -1.44 -1.61 -7.38
N GLY A 44 -2.55 -0.86 -7.44
CA GLY A 44 -2.73 0.24 -8.38
C GLY A 44 -2.55 -0.23 -9.81
N THR A 45 -1.56 0.33 -10.50
CA THR A 45 -1.19 -0.06 -11.86
C THR A 45 -0.08 -1.12 -11.92
N GLY A 46 0.21 -1.82 -10.81
CA GLY A 46 1.18 -2.91 -10.74
C GLY A 46 2.63 -2.47 -10.57
N VAL A 47 2.88 -1.35 -9.90
CA VAL A 47 4.25 -0.79 -9.72
C VAL A 47 5.18 -1.67 -8.88
N ASN A 48 4.63 -2.56 -8.03
CA ASN A 48 5.42 -3.48 -7.23
C ASN A 48 5.81 -4.76 -8.00
N PHE A 49 5.14 -5.08 -9.11
CA PHE A 49 5.24 -6.39 -9.76
C PHE A 49 6.65 -6.73 -10.25
N GLU A 50 7.37 -5.74 -10.74
CA GLU A 50 8.75 -5.94 -11.21
C GLU A 50 9.73 -6.28 -10.08
N HIS A 51 9.42 -5.86 -8.85
CA HIS A 51 10.30 -6.04 -7.69
C HIS A 51 10.11 -7.38 -6.97
N PHE A 52 9.01 -8.12 -7.17
CA PHE A 52 8.80 -9.39 -6.47
C PHE A 52 9.85 -10.43 -6.87
N HIS A 53 10.30 -11.20 -5.89
CA HIS A 53 11.15 -12.35 -6.12
C HIS A 53 10.43 -13.43 -6.95
N ALA A 54 11.14 -14.14 -7.81
CA ALA A 54 10.54 -15.15 -8.69
C ALA A 54 9.90 -16.34 -7.94
N SER A 55 10.37 -16.64 -6.73
CA SER A 55 9.81 -17.70 -5.87
C SER A 55 8.65 -17.25 -5.00
N ALA A 56 8.30 -15.95 -5.00
CA ALA A 56 7.20 -15.43 -4.20
C ALA A 56 5.83 -15.85 -4.77
N GLU A 57 4.91 -16.24 -3.88
CA GLU A 57 3.50 -16.47 -4.21
C GLU A 57 2.69 -15.23 -3.83
N VAL A 58 2.36 -14.39 -4.80
CA VAL A 58 1.75 -13.10 -4.56
C VAL A 58 0.24 -13.14 -4.81
N ILE A 59 -0.52 -12.77 -3.79
CA ILE A 59 -1.93 -12.34 -3.93
C ILE A 59 -1.90 -10.81 -3.99
N SER A 60 -2.29 -10.24 -5.11
CA SER A 60 -2.33 -8.79 -5.31
C SER A 60 -3.77 -8.32 -5.42
N ILE A 61 -4.15 -7.31 -4.66
CA ILE A 61 -5.53 -6.80 -4.61
C ILE A 61 -5.60 -5.32 -4.99
N GLU A 62 -6.63 -4.97 -5.78
CA GLU A 62 -6.88 -3.59 -6.20
C GLU A 62 -8.40 -3.38 -6.41
N PRO A 63 -9.05 -2.47 -5.68
CA PRO A 63 -10.50 -2.27 -5.80
C PRO A 63 -10.91 -1.53 -7.07
N SER A 64 -10.03 -0.75 -7.68
CA SER A 64 -10.33 -0.01 -8.91
C SER A 64 -10.19 -0.89 -10.15
N LYS A 65 -11.31 -1.21 -10.80
CA LYS A 65 -11.29 -1.98 -12.05
C LYS A 65 -10.46 -1.32 -13.17
N TYR A 66 -10.31 0.00 -13.15
CA TYR A 66 -9.54 0.73 -14.15
C TYR A 66 -8.03 0.66 -13.87
N MET A 67 -7.64 0.61 -12.60
CA MET A 67 -6.25 0.39 -12.20
C MET A 67 -5.85 -1.05 -12.47
N ILE A 68 -6.71 -2.01 -12.10
CA ILE A 68 -6.44 -3.44 -12.29
C ILE A 68 -6.27 -3.82 -13.77
N GLU A 69 -7.00 -3.18 -14.71
CA GLU A 69 -6.79 -3.41 -16.15
C GLU A 69 -5.38 -2.98 -16.60
N LYS A 70 -4.86 -1.90 -16.04
CA LYS A 70 -3.47 -1.49 -16.29
C LYS A 70 -2.47 -2.44 -15.62
N ALA A 71 -2.75 -2.88 -14.39
CA ALA A 71 -1.92 -3.83 -13.67
C ALA A 71 -1.81 -5.16 -14.44
N LYS A 72 -2.92 -5.68 -14.99
CA LYS A 72 -2.93 -6.89 -15.83
C LYS A 72 -1.97 -6.79 -17.02
N ALA A 73 -1.87 -5.63 -17.64
CA ALA A 73 -0.96 -5.42 -18.76
C ALA A 73 0.53 -5.42 -18.37
N LYS A 74 0.83 -5.29 -17.09
CA LYS A 74 2.19 -5.29 -16.53
C LYS A 74 2.55 -6.58 -15.78
N LEU A 75 1.65 -7.59 -15.76
CA LEU A 75 1.92 -8.86 -15.09
C LEU A 75 3.10 -9.57 -15.76
N PRO A 76 4.20 -9.81 -15.04
CA PRO A 76 5.31 -10.57 -15.58
C PRO A 76 4.95 -12.06 -15.66
N SER A 77 5.21 -12.69 -16.80
CA SER A 77 4.85 -14.08 -17.07
C SER A 77 5.60 -15.10 -16.21
N GLU A 78 6.78 -14.72 -15.73
CA GLU A 78 7.69 -15.56 -14.96
C GLU A 78 7.45 -15.53 -13.45
N LYS A 79 6.51 -14.68 -12.97
CA LYS A 79 6.21 -14.52 -11.54
C LYS A 79 4.83 -15.04 -11.18
N SER A 80 4.71 -15.66 -10.01
CA SER A 80 3.44 -16.18 -9.49
C SER A 80 2.61 -15.09 -8.83
N ILE A 81 1.95 -14.25 -9.62
CA ILE A 81 1.10 -13.14 -9.15
C ILE A 81 -0.35 -13.41 -9.52
N LYS A 82 -1.22 -13.56 -8.51
CA LYS A 82 -2.68 -13.65 -8.68
C LYS A 82 -3.31 -12.30 -8.34
N LEU A 83 -3.94 -11.67 -9.33
CA LEU A 83 -4.51 -10.32 -9.23
C LEU A 83 -6.03 -10.37 -9.08
N TYR A 84 -6.58 -9.74 -8.03
CA TYR A 84 -8.00 -9.73 -7.70
C TYR A 84 -8.55 -8.30 -7.62
N ASN A 85 -9.76 -8.10 -8.16
CA ASN A 85 -10.45 -6.82 -8.06
C ASN A 85 -11.21 -6.73 -6.72
N LEU A 86 -10.48 -6.59 -5.63
CA LEU A 86 -10.97 -6.56 -4.26
C LEU A 86 -10.27 -5.45 -3.47
N GLY A 87 -11.02 -4.85 -2.54
CA GLY A 87 -10.45 -4.02 -1.49
C GLY A 87 -10.08 -4.86 -0.25
N ILE A 88 -9.14 -4.40 0.56
CA ILE A 88 -8.68 -5.16 1.74
C ILE A 88 -9.79 -5.46 2.75
N ASN A 89 -10.83 -4.62 2.80
CA ASN A 89 -11.94 -4.78 3.73
C ASN A 89 -13.10 -5.60 3.14
N ASP A 90 -12.99 -6.07 1.88
CA ASP A 90 -13.99 -6.93 1.27
C ASP A 90 -14.04 -8.29 1.96
N SER A 91 -15.25 -8.81 2.16
CA SER A 91 -15.49 -10.05 2.90
C SER A 91 -14.91 -11.28 2.21
N GLU A 92 -14.78 -11.25 0.88
CA GLU A 92 -14.22 -12.33 0.09
C GLU A 92 -12.80 -12.70 0.51
N LEU A 93 -12.00 -11.72 0.96
CA LEU A 93 -10.63 -11.98 1.43
C LEU A 93 -10.57 -12.82 2.70
N GLU A 94 -11.61 -12.79 3.55
CA GLU A 94 -11.69 -13.59 4.76
C GLU A 94 -11.81 -15.10 4.45
N TYR A 95 -12.32 -15.44 3.25
CA TYR A 95 -12.39 -16.83 2.76
C TYR A 95 -11.15 -17.23 1.96
N MET A 96 -10.39 -16.27 1.45
CA MET A 96 -9.22 -16.51 0.62
C MET A 96 -7.92 -16.59 1.42
N ILE A 97 -7.87 -15.89 2.56
CA ILE A 97 -6.66 -15.74 3.37
C ILE A 97 -6.94 -16.27 4.79
N GLU A 98 -6.26 -17.35 5.13
CA GLU A 98 -6.34 -17.94 6.45
C GLU A 98 -5.52 -17.14 7.48
N ASP A 99 -5.94 -17.21 8.74
CA ASP A 99 -5.19 -16.62 9.86
C ASP A 99 -3.78 -17.22 9.94
N ASN A 100 -2.79 -16.37 10.25
CA ASN A 100 -1.39 -16.77 10.38
C ASN A 100 -0.83 -17.54 9.17
N SER A 101 -1.26 -17.17 7.96
CA SER A 101 -0.84 -17.85 6.73
C SER A 101 0.14 -17.06 5.86
N LEU A 102 0.18 -15.73 6.00
CA LEU A 102 1.03 -14.87 5.18
C LEU A 102 2.43 -14.68 5.78
N ASP A 103 3.43 -14.74 4.94
CA ASP A 103 4.81 -14.41 5.29
C ASP A 103 5.00 -12.90 5.28
N TYR A 104 4.41 -12.20 4.30
CA TYR A 104 4.51 -10.75 4.16
C TYR A 104 3.18 -10.13 3.74
N VAL A 105 2.95 -8.90 4.21
CA VAL A 105 1.94 -8.00 3.64
C VAL A 105 2.63 -6.69 3.27
N ILE A 106 2.37 -6.21 2.06
CA ILE A 106 2.99 -5.01 1.50
C ILE A 106 1.93 -3.93 1.34
N CYS A 107 2.17 -2.76 1.93
CA CYS A 107 1.35 -1.57 1.80
C CYS A 107 2.25 -0.41 1.36
N THR A 108 2.18 -0.03 0.08
CA THR A 108 2.97 1.07 -0.47
C THR A 108 2.07 2.13 -1.09
N LEU A 109 1.99 3.30 -0.44
CA LEU A 109 1.15 4.44 -0.83
C LEU A 109 -0.34 4.09 -0.98
N VAL A 110 -0.85 3.22 -0.11
CA VAL A 110 -2.22 2.71 -0.17
C VAL A 110 -3.01 2.94 1.11
N LEU A 111 -2.40 2.82 2.31
CA LEU A 111 -3.13 2.99 3.58
C LEU A 111 -3.75 4.39 3.70
N CYS A 112 -3.20 5.38 3.02
CA CYS A 112 -3.75 6.72 2.96
C CYS A 112 -5.11 6.79 2.24
N THR A 113 -5.43 5.84 1.36
CA THR A 113 -6.67 5.81 0.56
C THR A 113 -7.75 4.90 1.16
N ILE A 114 -7.38 3.88 1.95
CA ILE A 114 -8.34 2.93 2.53
C ILE A 114 -9.24 3.63 3.54
N PRO A 115 -10.58 3.64 3.38
CA PRO A 115 -11.47 4.35 4.30
C PRO A 115 -11.28 3.95 5.77
N ASP A 116 -11.38 2.66 6.06
CA ASP A 116 -11.16 2.07 7.38
C ASP A 116 -9.80 1.34 7.39
N TYR A 117 -8.71 2.12 7.52
CA TYR A 117 -7.37 1.58 7.54
C TYR A 117 -6.99 0.94 8.90
N GLU A 118 -7.71 1.27 9.98
CA GLU A 118 -7.56 0.59 11.26
C GLU A 118 -8.04 -0.87 11.16
N LEU A 119 -9.22 -1.09 10.60
CA LEU A 119 -9.73 -2.44 10.32
C LEU A 119 -8.79 -3.19 9.36
N ALA A 120 -8.30 -2.53 8.32
CA ALA A 120 -7.34 -3.14 7.40
C ALA A 120 -6.07 -3.62 8.11
N LEU A 121 -5.48 -2.80 8.98
CA LEU A 121 -4.30 -3.18 9.77
C LEU A 121 -4.58 -4.31 10.77
N GLN A 122 -5.79 -4.35 11.38
CA GLN A 122 -6.21 -5.46 12.25
C GLN A 122 -6.30 -6.79 11.47
N LYS A 123 -6.88 -6.77 10.26
CA LYS A 123 -6.93 -7.94 9.37
C LYS A 123 -5.53 -8.39 8.97
N ILE A 124 -4.67 -7.46 8.57
CA ILE A 124 -3.26 -7.74 8.25
C ILE A 124 -2.57 -8.42 9.43
N TYR A 125 -2.74 -7.86 10.63
CA TYR A 125 -2.16 -8.44 11.85
C TYR A 125 -2.64 -9.88 12.08
N LYS A 126 -3.91 -10.16 11.85
CA LYS A 126 -4.52 -11.49 11.99
C LYS A 126 -3.96 -12.48 10.97
N TRP A 127 -3.85 -12.09 9.69
CA TRP A 127 -3.41 -12.95 8.59
C TRP A 127 -1.90 -13.24 8.58
N LEU A 128 -1.07 -12.33 9.08
CA LEU A 128 0.37 -12.55 9.18
C LEU A 128 0.71 -13.69 10.14
N LYS A 129 1.65 -14.55 9.75
CA LYS A 129 2.30 -15.52 10.63
C LYS A 129 2.92 -14.82 11.85
N PRO A 130 3.17 -15.54 12.98
CA PRO A 130 3.92 -14.97 14.10
C PRO A 130 5.29 -14.42 13.71
N THR A 131 5.93 -15.00 12.68
CA THR A 131 7.21 -14.54 12.10
C THR A 131 7.02 -13.62 10.90
N GLY A 132 5.78 -13.43 10.46
CA GLY A 132 5.45 -12.64 9.28
C GLY A 132 5.72 -11.15 9.47
N LYS A 133 5.88 -10.44 8.36
CA LYS A 133 6.25 -9.01 8.37
C LYS A 133 5.29 -8.16 7.55
N LEU A 134 4.98 -7.00 8.09
CA LEU A 134 4.31 -5.91 7.39
C LEU A 134 5.36 -4.97 6.80
N ILE A 135 5.31 -4.75 5.49
CA ILE A 135 6.20 -3.85 4.75
C ILE A 135 5.44 -2.57 4.43
N ILE A 136 6.00 -1.43 4.81
CA ILE A 136 5.34 -0.12 4.69
C ILE A 136 6.21 0.86 3.92
N LEU A 137 5.56 1.58 3.00
CA LEU A 137 6.03 2.83 2.44
C LEU A 137 4.83 3.76 2.28
N GLU A 138 4.70 4.76 3.15
CA GLU A 138 3.52 5.64 3.18
C GLU A 138 3.91 7.10 3.41
N HIS A 139 3.11 8.04 2.89
CA HIS A 139 3.16 9.40 3.40
C HIS A 139 2.30 9.52 4.66
N ILE A 140 2.73 10.37 5.58
CA ILE A 140 2.07 10.55 6.87
C ILE A 140 1.88 12.03 7.20
N HIS A 141 1.12 12.29 8.25
CA HIS A 141 0.90 13.63 8.77
C HIS A 141 2.23 14.32 9.07
N ALA A 142 2.32 15.59 8.74
CA ALA A 142 3.54 16.36 8.99
C ALA A 142 3.82 16.47 10.49
N GLU A 143 5.08 16.60 10.86
CA GLU A 143 5.49 16.79 12.25
C GLU A 143 5.26 18.22 12.73
N LYS A 144 5.63 19.21 11.89
CA LYS A 144 5.57 20.64 12.24
C LYS A 144 4.12 21.15 12.26
N LYS A 145 3.71 21.81 13.36
CA LYS A 145 2.34 22.31 13.60
C LYS A 145 1.74 23.10 12.41
N HIS A 146 2.50 24.04 11.83
CA HIS A 146 2.00 24.83 10.70
C HIS A 146 1.72 23.95 9.46
N ARG A 147 2.54 22.92 9.19
CA ARG A 147 2.32 21.98 8.08
C ARG A 147 1.13 21.06 8.35
N LYS A 148 0.92 20.63 9.61
CA LYS A 148 -0.28 19.89 10.03
C LYS A 148 -1.54 20.68 9.70
N ILE A 149 -1.57 21.97 10.05
CA ILE A 149 -2.70 22.85 9.76
C ILE A 149 -2.96 22.94 8.25
N ILE A 150 -1.91 23.15 7.45
CA ILE A 150 -2.01 23.21 5.98
C ILE A 150 -2.56 21.89 5.42
N GLN A 151 -2.03 20.76 5.84
CA GLN A 151 -2.53 19.43 5.40
C GLN A 151 -4.01 19.25 5.77
N ASN A 152 -4.43 19.62 6.97
CA ASN A 152 -5.82 19.51 7.40
C ASN A 152 -6.76 20.40 6.56
N ILE A 153 -6.35 21.61 6.22
CA ILE A 153 -7.14 22.53 5.37
C ILE A 153 -7.26 22.00 3.94
N ILE A 154 -6.17 21.49 3.38
CA ILE A 154 -6.13 21.03 1.99
C ILE A 154 -6.77 19.63 1.84
N ASN A 155 -6.73 18.79 2.88
CA ASN A 155 -7.13 17.39 2.82
C ASN A 155 -8.52 17.14 2.22
N PRO A 156 -9.60 17.90 2.51
CA PRO A 156 -10.92 17.65 1.92
C PRO A 156 -10.91 17.73 0.38
N VAL A 157 -10.18 18.71 -0.18
CA VAL A 157 -10.04 18.86 -1.63
C VAL A 157 -9.13 17.79 -2.20
N TRP A 158 -8.00 17.55 -1.51
CA TRP A 158 -7.04 16.52 -1.92
C TRP A 158 -7.67 15.12 -1.97
N LYS A 159 -8.51 14.78 -1.00
CA LYS A 159 -9.20 13.49 -0.94
C LYS A 159 -10.06 13.24 -2.19
N ILE A 160 -10.63 14.28 -2.78
CA ILE A 160 -11.38 14.18 -4.04
C ILE A 160 -10.41 14.00 -5.21
N VAL A 161 -9.37 14.84 -5.32
CA VAL A 161 -8.41 14.84 -6.42
C VAL A 161 -7.52 13.60 -6.40
N GLY A 162 -7.17 13.11 -5.21
CA GLY A 162 -6.31 11.94 -4.99
C GLY A 162 -7.06 10.61 -4.82
N ASP A 163 -8.30 10.53 -5.32
CA ASP A 163 -9.15 9.32 -5.28
C ASP A 163 -9.16 8.64 -3.91
N GLY A 164 -9.49 9.41 -2.87
CA GLY A 164 -9.59 8.94 -1.49
C GLY A 164 -8.34 9.15 -0.63
N CYS A 165 -7.22 9.58 -1.20
CA CYS A 165 -5.98 9.81 -0.45
C CYS A 165 -6.14 10.89 0.62
N ASN A 166 -5.76 10.57 1.86
CA ASN A 166 -5.79 11.50 3.00
C ASN A 166 -4.37 11.91 3.38
N LEU A 167 -4.06 13.21 3.29
CA LEU A 167 -2.73 13.75 3.59
C LEU A 167 -2.36 13.77 5.08
N ASN A 168 -3.35 13.61 5.96
CA ASN A 168 -3.22 13.88 7.38
C ASN A 168 -3.39 12.64 8.26
N ARG A 169 -3.09 11.44 7.75
CA ARG A 169 -3.12 10.21 8.54
C ARG A 169 -1.85 10.03 9.37
N ASN A 170 -2.02 9.58 10.60
CA ASN A 170 -0.95 9.11 11.49
C ASN A 170 -0.83 7.59 11.33
N THR A 171 -0.44 7.13 10.15
CA THR A 171 -0.34 5.69 9.83
C THR A 171 0.72 5.01 10.69
N ASP A 172 1.82 5.69 10.96
CA ASP A 172 2.89 5.28 11.86
C ASP A 172 2.37 4.96 13.27
N GLU A 173 1.65 5.90 13.88
CA GLU A 173 1.06 5.71 15.21
C GLU A 173 0.03 4.56 15.23
N MET A 174 -0.76 4.42 14.16
CA MET A 174 -1.78 3.37 14.08
C MET A 174 -1.16 1.98 13.97
N ILE A 175 -0.10 1.80 13.18
CA ILE A 175 0.63 0.53 13.07
C ILE A 175 1.10 0.07 14.46
N LEU A 176 1.71 0.96 15.22
CA LEU A 176 2.17 0.66 16.59
C LEU A 176 1.00 0.39 17.54
N LYS A 177 -0.11 1.13 17.42
CA LYS A 177 -1.34 0.94 18.24
C LYS A 177 -1.96 -0.44 18.03
N ILE A 178 -1.92 -0.98 16.80
CA ILE A 178 -2.41 -2.33 16.48
C ILE A 178 -1.55 -3.42 17.16
N GLY A 179 -0.29 -3.14 17.45
CA GLY A 179 0.62 -4.05 18.13
C GLY A 179 1.84 -4.47 17.29
N PHE A 180 1.97 -3.95 16.10
CA PHE A 180 3.18 -4.16 15.29
C PHE A 180 4.40 -3.55 15.95
N LYS A 181 5.55 -4.21 15.82
CA LYS A 181 6.84 -3.78 16.35
C LYS A 181 7.81 -3.53 15.20
N PRO A 182 8.49 -2.39 15.17
CA PRO A 182 9.45 -2.10 14.11
C PRO A 182 10.70 -2.98 14.25
N ASP A 183 11.07 -3.68 13.17
CA ASP A 183 12.39 -4.28 13.02
C ASP A 183 13.34 -3.25 12.38
N LYS A 184 12.81 -2.49 11.40
CA LYS A 184 13.50 -1.39 10.73
C LYS A 184 12.46 -0.34 10.41
N GLU A 185 12.71 0.92 10.75
CA GLU A 185 11.85 2.03 10.36
C GLU A 185 12.67 3.27 10.01
N GLU A 186 12.14 4.05 9.10
CA GLU A 186 12.76 5.28 8.65
C GLU A 186 11.71 6.35 8.39
N TYR A 187 11.99 7.56 8.90
CA TYR A 187 11.25 8.78 8.56
C TYR A 187 12.10 9.63 7.63
N PHE A 188 11.53 9.98 6.51
CA PHE A 188 12.22 10.87 5.58
C PHE A 188 11.27 11.90 4.99
N LYS A 189 11.82 12.96 4.43
CA LYS A 189 11.08 14.07 3.91
C LYS A 189 11.40 14.28 2.44
N ARG A 190 10.34 14.34 1.66
CA ARG A 190 10.31 14.90 0.30
C ARG A 190 9.35 16.09 0.31
N THR A 191 8.43 16.21 -0.64
CA THR A 191 7.34 17.21 -0.58
C THR A 191 6.45 16.97 0.66
N LEU A 192 6.13 15.72 0.96
CA LEU A 192 5.47 15.28 2.19
C LEU A 192 6.46 14.62 3.16
N ARG A 193 6.01 14.29 4.36
CA ARG A 193 6.71 13.39 5.29
C ARG A 193 6.33 11.96 4.94
N PHE A 194 7.31 11.10 4.83
CA PHE A 194 7.15 9.68 4.54
C PHE A 194 7.66 8.83 5.69
N TYR A 195 7.13 7.63 5.74
CA TYR A 195 7.45 6.58 6.67
C TYR A 195 7.62 5.28 5.92
N SER A 196 8.73 4.61 6.10
CA SER A 196 8.97 3.29 5.54
C SER A 196 9.50 2.36 6.61
N GLY A 197 9.24 1.07 6.47
CA GLY A 197 9.78 0.11 7.41
C GLY A 197 9.27 -1.30 7.23
N ILE A 198 9.85 -2.16 8.07
CA ILE A 198 9.54 -3.58 8.23
C ILE A 198 9.11 -3.79 9.66
N PHE A 199 7.93 -4.38 9.85
CA PHE A 199 7.31 -4.53 11.16
C PHE A 199 6.97 -5.99 11.43
N GLY A 200 7.37 -6.48 12.59
CA GLY A 200 6.95 -7.78 13.12
C GLY A 200 5.62 -7.71 13.87
N LYS A 201 5.03 -8.89 14.04
CA LYS A 201 3.84 -9.09 14.84
C LYS A 201 4.16 -9.12 16.34
#